data_1f936b90bb21b481e08021ed9c4fba0b
#
_entry.id   1f936b90bb21b481e08021ed9c4fba0b
#
_cell.length_a   1.000
_cell.length_b   1.000
_cell.length_c   1.000
_cell.angle_alpha   90.00
_cell.angle_beta   90.00
_cell.angle_gamma   90.00
#
_symmetry.space_group_name_H-M   'P 1'
#
loop_
_entity.id
_entity.type
_entity.pdbx_description
1 polymer ?
#
loop_
_entity_poly.entity_id
_entity_poly.type
_entity_poly.pdbx_seq_one_letter_code
_entity_poly.pdbx_strand_id
1 'polypeptide(L)'
;MKKNILRKDFIIEIKKTMGRFVSIFFIVALGVAFYSGIRASEPSMRITADQYFDDSELMDLKVMGTMGLTKADIKAIGKVSGIEAVEGGYSKDVLCPVGDNEKVVHMLSMQKNFNQVSVVKGRLPEKAGECLVDEDFLSYTDLKVGDTVTFHSGD
;
A
#
# COMPACT_ATOMS: atom_id res chain seq x y z
N MET A 1 34.92 31.46 42.41
CA MET A 1 34.35 32.73 41.95
C MET A 1 34.43 32.98 40.44
N LYS A 2 35.41 32.45 39.67
CA LYS A 2 35.49 32.67 38.18
C LYS A 2 34.34 32.09 37.34
N LYS A 3 33.70 31.00 37.74
CA LYS A 3 32.67 30.30 36.97
C LYS A 3 31.35 31.10 36.80
N ASN A 4 31.04 31.98 37.74
CA ASN A 4 29.80 32.80 37.69
C ASN A 4 29.95 34.03 36.80
N ILE A 5 31.17 34.53 36.61
CA ILE A 5 31.46 35.69 35.75
C ILE A 5 31.29 35.28 34.27
N LEU A 6 31.89 34.17 33.88
CA LEU A 6 31.77 33.62 32.52
C LEU A 6 30.32 33.34 32.11
N ARG A 7 29.52 32.85 33.04
CA ARG A 7 28.06 32.62 32.78
C ARG A 7 27.29 33.93 32.59
N LYS A 8 27.62 34.97 33.37
CA LYS A 8 27.01 36.30 33.22
C LYS A 8 27.38 36.92 31.88
N ASP A 9 28.66 36.91 31.52
CA ASP A 9 29.15 37.45 30.26
C ASP A 9 28.51 36.74 29.07
N PHE A 10 28.42 35.41 29.11
CA PHE A 10 27.75 34.59 28.08
C PHE A 10 26.26 34.97 27.89
N ILE A 11 25.52 35.14 28.98
CA ILE A 11 24.10 35.53 28.94
C ILE A 11 23.95 36.96 28.39
N ILE A 12 24.84 37.88 28.73
CA ILE A 12 24.82 39.25 28.22
C ILE A 12 25.11 39.26 26.72
N GLU A 13 26.10 38.49 26.26
CA GLU A 13 26.44 38.35 24.84
C GLU A 13 25.29 37.81 24.02
N ILE A 14 24.60 36.76 24.52
CA ILE A 14 23.40 36.20 23.87
C ILE A 14 22.29 37.26 23.78
N LYS A 15 22.02 38.01 24.84
CA LYS A 15 21.00 39.06 24.84
C LYS A 15 21.31 40.19 23.86
N LYS A 16 22.57 40.52 23.67
CA LYS A 16 23.02 41.58 22.76
C LYS A 16 22.94 41.13 21.29
N THR A 17 23.08 39.83 21.02
CA THR A 17 23.05 39.25 19.67
C THR A 17 21.86 38.27 19.47
N MET A 18 20.75 38.50 20.18
CA MET A 18 19.62 37.60 20.26
C MET A 18 19.10 37.19 18.87
N GLY A 19 18.97 38.12 17.92
CA GLY A 19 18.52 37.82 16.57
C GLY A 19 19.38 36.78 15.84
N ARG A 20 20.73 36.95 15.95
CA ARG A 20 21.67 36.00 15.34
C ARG A 20 21.64 34.62 16.05
N PHE A 21 21.58 34.63 17.37
CA PHE A 21 21.47 33.38 18.15
C PHE A 21 20.19 32.60 17.82
N VAL A 22 19.06 33.29 17.80
CA VAL A 22 17.76 32.68 17.46
C VAL A 22 17.75 32.10 16.03
N SER A 23 18.34 32.84 15.08
CA SER A 23 18.44 32.35 13.69
C SER A 23 19.24 31.04 13.59
N ILE A 24 20.44 31.03 14.22
CA ILE A 24 21.27 29.81 14.22
C ILE A 24 20.58 28.66 14.95
N PHE A 25 19.96 28.95 16.09
CA PHE A 25 19.21 27.96 16.85
C PHE A 25 18.12 27.30 15.99
N PHE A 26 17.31 28.10 15.29
CA PHE A 26 16.24 27.55 14.42
C PHE A 26 16.78 26.76 13.24
N ILE A 27 17.88 27.19 12.63
CA ILE A 27 18.49 26.42 11.52
C ILE A 27 18.94 25.04 12.02
N VAL A 28 19.62 24.98 13.16
CA VAL A 28 20.08 23.71 13.73
C VAL A 28 18.88 22.85 14.19
N ALA A 29 17.92 23.47 14.87
CA ALA A 29 16.72 22.78 15.34
C ALA A 29 15.90 22.18 14.19
N LEU A 30 15.73 22.93 13.10
CA LEU A 30 15.07 22.43 11.89
C LEU A 30 15.83 21.28 11.25
N GLY A 31 17.15 21.39 11.14
CA GLY A 31 18.00 20.32 10.60
C GLY A 31 17.87 19.02 11.40
N VAL A 32 17.96 19.11 12.73
CA VAL A 32 17.80 17.96 13.62
C VAL A 32 16.40 17.39 13.57
N ALA A 33 15.37 18.25 13.60
CA ALA A 33 13.97 17.82 13.53
C ALA A 33 13.66 17.10 12.21
N PHE A 34 14.13 17.64 11.08
CA PHE A 34 13.95 17.05 9.78
C PHE A 34 14.65 15.68 9.66
N TYR A 35 15.92 15.62 10.07
CA TYR A 35 16.66 14.36 10.08
C TYR A 35 15.99 13.30 10.97
N SER A 36 15.61 13.68 12.19
CA SER A 36 14.95 12.77 13.13
C SER A 36 13.59 12.30 12.60
N GLY A 37 12.82 13.20 11.95
CA GLY A 37 11.55 12.86 11.33
C GLY A 37 11.69 11.82 10.22
N ILE A 38 12.65 12.01 9.31
CA ILE A 38 12.92 11.04 8.23
C ILE A 38 13.36 9.69 8.82
N ARG A 39 14.25 9.69 9.80
CA ARG A 39 14.72 8.44 10.44
C ARG A 39 13.62 7.69 11.20
N ALA A 40 12.65 8.40 11.78
CA ALA A 40 11.54 7.80 12.48
C ALA A 40 10.45 7.26 11.52
N SER A 41 10.38 7.77 10.30
CA SER A 41 9.36 7.35 9.32
C SER A 41 9.58 5.92 8.82
N GLU A 42 10.84 5.49 8.61
CA GLU A 42 11.15 4.17 8.07
C GLU A 42 10.59 3.01 8.90
N PRO A 43 10.87 2.91 10.23
CA PRO A 43 10.33 1.82 11.03
C PRO A 43 8.81 1.88 11.14
N SER A 44 8.22 3.06 11.21
CA SER A 44 6.76 3.21 11.24
C SER A 44 6.10 2.70 9.97
N MET A 45 6.66 3.01 8.80
CA MET A 45 6.15 2.52 7.51
C MET A 45 6.26 1.00 7.39
N ARG A 46 7.37 0.40 7.86
CA ARG A 46 7.53 -1.06 7.85
C ARG A 46 6.49 -1.75 8.73
N ILE A 47 6.32 -1.30 9.97
CA ILE A 47 5.34 -1.88 10.89
C ILE A 47 3.91 -1.77 10.31
N THR A 48 3.56 -0.62 9.75
CA THR A 48 2.23 -0.43 9.14
C THR A 48 2.05 -1.32 7.92
N ALA A 49 3.09 -1.49 7.08
CA ALA A 49 3.03 -2.37 5.92
C ALA A 49 2.91 -3.84 6.34
N ASP A 50 3.73 -4.30 7.28
CA ASP A 50 3.66 -5.67 7.80
C ASP A 50 2.27 -5.96 8.37
N GLN A 51 1.75 -5.06 9.22
CA GLN A 51 0.41 -5.21 9.77
C GLN A 51 -0.67 -5.25 8.68
N TYR A 52 -0.56 -4.41 7.65
CA TYR A 52 -1.50 -4.44 6.53
C TYR A 52 -1.43 -5.75 5.75
N PHE A 53 -0.23 -6.29 5.55
CA PHE A 53 -0.02 -7.56 4.85
C PHE A 53 -0.60 -8.74 5.65
N ASP A 54 -0.37 -8.75 6.95
CA ASP A 54 -0.91 -9.77 7.85
C ASP A 54 -2.45 -9.67 7.94
N ASP A 55 -3.00 -8.49 8.17
CA ASP A 55 -4.45 -8.25 8.28
C ASP A 55 -5.20 -8.58 6.98
N SER A 56 -4.52 -8.43 5.83
CA SER A 56 -5.09 -8.70 4.50
C SER A 56 -4.81 -10.12 4.01
N GLU A 57 -4.13 -10.96 4.81
CA GLU A 57 -3.73 -12.33 4.43
C GLU A 57 -3.08 -12.35 3.02
N LEU A 58 -2.13 -11.43 2.79
CA LEU A 58 -1.50 -11.31 1.49
C LEU A 58 -0.66 -12.54 1.17
N MET A 59 -0.81 -13.07 -0.04
CA MET A 59 -0.02 -14.22 -0.49
C MET A 59 1.47 -13.88 -0.58
N ASP A 60 2.32 -14.73 -0.05
CA ASP A 60 3.79 -14.61 -0.18
C ASP A 60 4.28 -14.96 -1.59
N LEU A 61 3.66 -15.97 -2.21
CA LEU A 61 4.09 -16.49 -3.50
C LEU A 61 2.91 -16.73 -4.43
N LYS A 62 3.05 -16.30 -5.67
CA LYS A 62 2.14 -16.60 -6.78
C LYS A 62 2.84 -17.51 -7.78
N VAL A 63 2.34 -18.74 -7.94
CA VAL A 63 2.84 -19.70 -8.92
C VAL A 63 1.94 -19.69 -10.15
N MET A 64 2.52 -19.47 -11.32
CA MET A 64 1.80 -19.45 -12.59
C MET A 64 2.40 -20.47 -13.56
N GLY A 65 1.55 -21.26 -14.20
CA GLY A 65 1.94 -22.17 -15.29
C GLY A 65 1.49 -21.60 -16.64
N THR A 66 2.31 -21.76 -17.68
CA THR A 66 1.98 -21.28 -19.03
C THR A 66 0.72 -21.93 -19.62
N MET A 67 0.38 -23.12 -19.17
CA MET A 67 -0.83 -23.85 -19.56
C MET A 67 -1.86 -23.92 -18.42
N GLY A 68 -1.71 -23.11 -17.40
CA GLY A 68 -2.49 -23.18 -16.17
C GLY A 68 -1.99 -24.27 -15.21
N LEU A 69 -2.61 -24.37 -14.06
CA LEU A 69 -2.32 -25.35 -13.01
C LEU A 69 -3.56 -26.21 -12.75
N THR A 70 -3.33 -27.51 -12.53
CA THR A 70 -4.41 -28.44 -12.22
C THR A 70 -4.63 -28.55 -10.70
N LYS A 71 -5.75 -29.16 -10.30
CA LYS A 71 -6.00 -29.50 -8.89
C LYS A 71 -4.94 -30.44 -8.30
N ALA A 72 -4.28 -31.24 -9.13
CA ALA A 72 -3.19 -32.12 -8.70
C ALA A 72 -1.93 -31.31 -8.37
N ASP A 73 -1.63 -30.28 -9.18
CA ASP A 73 -0.51 -29.37 -8.94
C ASP A 73 -0.70 -28.58 -7.63
N ILE A 74 -1.90 -28.06 -7.39
CA ILE A 74 -2.25 -27.38 -6.15
C ILE A 74 -2.01 -28.29 -4.93
N LYS A 75 -2.46 -29.56 -5.04
CA LYS A 75 -2.21 -30.57 -3.97
C LYS A 75 -0.73 -30.91 -3.80
N ALA A 76 0.03 -30.93 -4.89
CA ALA A 76 1.47 -31.19 -4.85
C ALA A 76 2.23 -30.04 -4.18
N ILE A 77 1.88 -28.79 -4.52
CA ILE A 77 2.46 -27.59 -3.91
C ILE A 77 2.18 -27.57 -2.39
N GLY A 78 0.95 -27.86 -1.98
CA GLY A 78 0.58 -27.89 -0.56
C GLY A 78 1.27 -28.98 0.29
N LYS A 79 1.98 -29.92 -0.35
CA LYS A 79 2.81 -30.94 0.34
C LYS A 79 4.26 -30.50 0.50
N VAL A 80 4.68 -29.42 -0.10
CA VAL A 80 6.04 -28.92 0.01
C VAL A 80 6.28 -28.39 1.43
N SER A 81 7.39 -28.80 2.03
CA SER A 81 7.76 -28.33 3.36
C SER A 81 7.93 -26.82 3.40
N GLY A 82 7.33 -26.17 4.38
CA GLY A 82 7.35 -24.72 4.54
C GLY A 82 6.17 -24.00 3.86
N ILE A 83 5.27 -24.72 3.20
CA ILE A 83 4.00 -24.16 2.71
C ILE A 83 2.92 -24.37 3.76
N GLU A 84 2.34 -23.28 4.25
CA GLU A 84 1.27 -23.31 5.25
C GLU A 84 -0.08 -23.54 4.60
N ALA A 85 -0.39 -22.80 3.53
CA ALA A 85 -1.64 -22.90 2.82
C ALA A 85 -1.47 -22.66 1.32
N VAL A 86 -2.36 -23.20 0.51
CA VAL A 86 -2.38 -23.04 -0.96
C VAL A 86 -3.81 -22.89 -1.42
N GLU A 87 -4.08 -21.88 -2.23
CA GLU A 87 -5.37 -21.67 -2.88
C GLU A 87 -5.17 -21.44 -4.37
N GLY A 88 -6.05 -22.03 -5.19
CA GLY A 88 -6.06 -21.81 -6.62
C GLY A 88 -6.90 -20.59 -6.99
N GLY A 89 -6.38 -19.80 -7.90
CA GLY A 89 -7.08 -18.62 -8.42
C GLY A 89 -6.99 -18.53 -9.94
N TYR A 90 -7.82 -17.67 -10.52
CA TYR A 90 -7.81 -17.35 -11.94
C TYR A 90 -7.44 -15.89 -12.12
N SER A 91 -6.67 -15.61 -13.16
CA SER A 91 -6.40 -14.23 -13.60
C SER A 91 -6.46 -14.16 -15.12
N LYS A 92 -7.08 -13.12 -15.65
CA LYS A 92 -7.17 -12.88 -17.09
C LYS A 92 -7.22 -11.38 -17.36
N ASP A 93 -6.53 -10.96 -18.41
CA ASP A 93 -6.66 -9.61 -18.94
C ASP A 93 -7.89 -9.57 -19.86
N VAL A 94 -8.72 -8.57 -19.67
CA VAL A 94 -9.93 -8.34 -20.45
C VAL A 94 -9.97 -6.89 -20.90
N LEU A 95 -10.68 -6.63 -21.97
CA LEU A 95 -10.87 -5.28 -22.50
C LEU A 95 -12.19 -4.70 -21.97
N CYS A 96 -12.10 -3.47 -21.49
CA CYS A 96 -13.25 -2.70 -21.04
C CYS A 96 -13.40 -1.46 -21.93
N PRO A 97 -14.51 -1.26 -22.63
CA PRO A 97 -14.77 -0.04 -23.37
C PRO A 97 -14.99 1.13 -22.41
N VAL A 98 -14.24 2.21 -22.61
CA VAL A 98 -14.32 3.47 -21.86
C VAL A 98 -14.38 4.63 -22.85
N GLY A 99 -15.57 5.17 -23.08
CA GLY A 99 -15.80 6.15 -24.14
C GLY A 99 -15.46 5.57 -25.53
N ASP A 100 -14.62 6.27 -26.29
CA ASP A 100 -14.16 5.83 -27.62
C ASP A 100 -12.90 4.94 -27.58
N ASN A 101 -12.41 4.56 -26.39
CA ASN A 101 -11.20 3.77 -26.20
C ASN A 101 -11.50 2.48 -25.45
N GLU A 102 -10.60 1.50 -25.59
CA GLU A 102 -10.58 0.30 -24.77
C GLU A 102 -9.46 0.35 -23.76
N LYS A 103 -9.72 -0.10 -22.54
CA LYS A 103 -8.75 -0.24 -21.47
C LYS A 103 -8.56 -1.71 -21.12
N VAL A 104 -7.32 -2.11 -20.89
CA VAL A 104 -7.02 -3.43 -20.37
C VAL A 104 -7.30 -3.44 -18.87
N VAL A 105 -8.12 -4.37 -18.44
CA VAL A 105 -8.47 -4.58 -17.02
C VAL A 105 -8.00 -5.96 -16.60
N HIS A 106 -7.24 -6.03 -15.53
CA HIS A 106 -6.78 -7.29 -14.96
C HIS A 106 -7.83 -7.87 -14.03
N MET A 107 -8.50 -8.91 -14.47
CA MET A 107 -9.56 -9.58 -13.74
C MET A 107 -8.98 -10.73 -12.90
N LEU A 108 -9.30 -10.75 -11.62
CA LEU A 108 -8.86 -11.75 -10.65
C LEU A 108 -10.08 -12.45 -10.06
N SER A 109 -9.96 -13.75 -9.81
CA SER A 109 -10.95 -14.45 -9.01
C SER A 109 -10.84 -14.07 -7.55
N MET A 110 -11.96 -13.93 -6.86
CA MET A 110 -11.98 -13.76 -5.41
C MET A 110 -11.42 -15.00 -4.73
N GLN A 111 -10.53 -14.80 -3.79
CA GLN A 111 -9.97 -15.84 -2.92
C GLN A 111 -10.64 -15.81 -1.55
N LYS A 112 -10.67 -16.94 -0.88
CA LYS A 112 -11.31 -17.05 0.44
C LYS A 112 -10.35 -16.78 1.59
N ASN A 113 -9.12 -17.28 1.44
CA ASN A 113 -8.15 -17.29 2.52
C ASN A 113 -6.99 -16.32 2.28
N PHE A 114 -6.83 -15.82 1.04
CA PHE A 114 -5.74 -14.92 0.69
C PHE A 114 -6.27 -13.63 0.07
N ASN A 115 -5.44 -12.61 0.10
CA ASN A 115 -5.68 -11.32 -0.55
C ASN A 115 -7.05 -10.73 -0.19
N GLN A 116 -7.32 -10.66 1.09
CA GLN A 116 -8.57 -10.09 1.59
C GLN A 116 -8.67 -8.62 1.20
N VAL A 117 -9.78 -8.26 0.56
CA VAL A 117 -10.01 -6.90 0.07
C VAL A 117 -10.85 -6.11 1.06
N SER A 118 -10.47 -4.86 1.28
CA SER A 118 -11.26 -3.92 2.07
C SER A 118 -12.26 -3.20 1.16
N VAL A 119 -13.55 -3.36 1.45
CA VAL A 119 -14.63 -2.72 0.68
C VAL A 119 -14.89 -1.32 1.24
N VAL A 120 -14.59 -0.30 0.46
CA VAL A 120 -14.85 1.10 0.82
C VAL A 120 -16.32 1.46 0.59
N LYS A 121 -16.94 0.93 -0.48
CA LYS A 121 -18.31 1.23 -0.84
C LYS A 121 -18.99 0.04 -1.51
N GLY A 122 -20.19 -0.29 -1.09
CA GLY A 122 -20.94 -1.45 -1.59
C GLY A 122 -20.71 -2.69 -0.71
N ARG A 123 -20.61 -3.86 -1.34
CA ARG A 123 -20.39 -5.16 -0.69
C ARG A 123 -19.54 -6.07 -1.57
N LEU A 124 -19.03 -7.14 -1.00
CA LEU A 124 -18.37 -8.20 -1.77
C LEU A 124 -19.34 -8.87 -2.74
N PRO A 125 -18.86 -9.33 -3.92
CA PRO A 125 -19.63 -10.13 -4.85
C PRO A 125 -20.10 -11.44 -4.21
N GLU A 126 -21.38 -11.74 -4.33
CA GLU A 126 -22.00 -12.98 -3.81
C GLU A 126 -22.52 -13.89 -4.94
N LYS A 127 -22.78 -13.32 -6.11
CA LYS A 127 -23.39 -14.00 -7.23
C LYS A 127 -22.54 -13.89 -8.48
N ALA A 128 -22.72 -14.85 -9.39
CA ALA A 128 -22.14 -14.76 -10.72
C ALA A 128 -22.63 -13.50 -11.44
N GLY A 129 -21.73 -12.80 -12.10
CA GLY A 129 -22.01 -11.54 -12.79
C GLY A 129 -21.83 -10.30 -11.89
N GLU A 130 -21.45 -10.45 -10.63
CA GLU A 130 -21.05 -9.33 -9.78
C GLU A 130 -19.52 -9.25 -9.74
N CYS A 131 -19.00 -8.02 -9.74
CA CYS A 131 -17.58 -7.76 -9.60
C CYS A 131 -17.33 -6.63 -8.60
N LEU A 132 -16.14 -6.63 -8.01
CA LEU A 132 -15.58 -5.53 -7.26
C LEU A 132 -14.54 -4.86 -8.14
N VAL A 133 -14.51 -3.55 -8.13
CA VAL A 133 -13.53 -2.75 -8.87
C VAL A 133 -12.78 -1.83 -7.92
N ASP A 134 -11.57 -1.45 -8.28
CA ASP A 134 -10.81 -0.46 -7.53
C ASP A 134 -11.34 0.97 -7.77
N GLU A 135 -10.87 1.90 -6.94
CA GLU A 135 -11.27 3.30 -7.04
C GLU A 135 -10.74 3.94 -8.33
N ASP A 136 -9.57 3.51 -8.78
CA ASP A 136 -8.95 4.01 -10.01
C ASP A 136 -9.81 3.66 -11.23
N PHE A 137 -10.38 2.44 -11.29
CA PHE A 137 -11.31 2.06 -12.35
C PHE A 137 -12.51 3.00 -12.42
N LEU A 138 -13.08 3.37 -11.27
CA LEU A 138 -14.21 4.31 -11.23
C LEU A 138 -13.80 5.73 -11.64
N SER A 139 -12.53 6.10 -11.44
CA SER A 139 -12.03 7.41 -11.87
C SER A 139 -11.90 7.56 -13.39
N TYR A 140 -11.74 6.45 -14.11
CA TYR A 140 -11.64 6.41 -15.59
C TYR A 140 -12.99 6.19 -16.27
N THR A 141 -13.99 5.79 -15.52
CA THR A 141 -15.33 5.51 -16.02
C THR A 141 -16.33 6.36 -15.28
N ASP A 142 -17.41 6.77 -15.92
CA ASP A 142 -18.50 7.46 -15.23
C ASP A 142 -19.42 6.50 -14.45
N LEU A 143 -18.96 5.28 -14.20
CA LEU A 143 -19.74 4.21 -13.57
C LEU A 143 -19.86 4.43 -12.05
N LYS A 144 -20.96 3.94 -11.52
CA LYS A 144 -21.27 3.95 -10.08
C LYS A 144 -21.53 2.54 -9.59
N VAL A 145 -21.45 2.35 -8.28
CA VAL A 145 -21.81 1.07 -7.66
C VAL A 145 -23.25 0.72 -7.98
N GLY A 146 -23.45 -0.45 -8.58
CA GLY A 146 -24.74 -0.96 -9.07
C GLY A 146 -24.94 -0.84 -10.57
N ASP A 147 -24.06 -0.14 -11.28
CA ASP A 147 -24.09 -0.10 -12.74
C ASP A 147 -23.53 -1.42 -13.33
N THR A 148 -23.85 -1.65 -14.60
CA THR A 148 -23.37 -2.83 -15.34
C THR A 148 -22.23 -2.44 -16.26
N VAL A 149 -21.16 -3.23 -16.23
CA VAL A 149 -20.02 -3.10 -17.13
C VAL A 149 -19.85 -4.36 -17.98
N THR A 150 -19.50 -4.20 -19.25
CA THR A 150 -19.23 -5.30 -20.17
C THR A 150 -17.74 -5.41 -20.42
N PHE A 151 -17.20 -6.61 -20.27
CA PHE A 151 -15.82 -6.92 -20.59
C PHE A 151 -15.75 -7.81 -21.82
N HIS A 152 -14.77 -7.58 -22.67
CA HIS A 152 -14.48 -8.39 -23.85
C HIS A 152 -13.19 -9.18 -23.64
N SER A 153 -13.19 -10.44 -24.10
CA SER A 153 -11.95 -11.21 -24.18
C SER A 153 -11.10 -10.63 -25.31
N GLY A 154 -9.89 -10.20 -25.00
CA GLY A 154 -8.91 -9.86 -26.03
C GLY A 154 -8.32 -11.17 -26.56
N ASP A 155 -8.93 -11.74 -27.59
CA ASP A 155 -8.38 -12.87 -28.35
C ASP A 155 -7.58 -12.36 -29.54
#